data_a9115db618d7dba786e5d23a3e61fdc0
#
_entry.id   a9115db618d7dba786e5d23a3e61fdc0
#
_cell.length_a   1.000
_cell.length_b   1.000
_cell.length_c   1.000
_cell.angle_alpha   90.00
_cell.angle_beta   90.00
_cell.angle_gamma   90.00
#
_symmetry.space_group_name_H-M   'P 1'
#
loop_
_entity.id
_entity.type
_entity.pdbx_description
1 polymer ?
#
loop_
_entity_poly.entity_id
_entity_poly.type
_entity_poly.pdbx_seq_one_letter_code
_entity_poly.pdbx_strand_id
1 'polypeptide(L)'
;MIVDSEDILSALKEEYAVSDSIVIPIYSDIRKHRVINRVSLLYIYIIDTGKEYVILINHSDKIFSVDELQFINNDKCKYTYSSGITNSVNIDALYYMSNLHNIKTEELHTSAHTYFYNKYWRLDNINDVIPVLKHVEYCSKVRNIVLNIRENRSMQGFDEYNRQVIPAFKSIENNGLATYNGVEYTKYNLWSITGRPSNAFGGINYAALKKDDGTRERFISRFDKGKLVEFDFDAYHLRLIAKMINYELPNTSIHTYLGKYYFGKDLITADEYNESKSVTFQILYGGVPKEFENIPFFSKVKHYIFEVWDIYKRKGYVETPIFKRKLYAENLKDRDIKPQTLFNYMIQAMETEQNVLIINEIQEMLKGYQTKLVLYTYDALLFDLHPDETDLLNIIKEKMIYPIKCTTGHNYNKMEAYNFE
;
A
#
# COMPACT_ATOMS: atom_id res chain seq x y z
N MET A 1 -24.27 -23.96 3.57
CA MET A 1 -24.59 -24.77 4.77
C MET A 1 -24.08 -24.04 5.99
N ILE A 2 -24.87 -23.84 7.03
CA ILE A 2 -24.38 -23.33 8.32
C ILE A 2 -23.72 -24.46 9.06
N VAL A 3 -22.54 -24.24 9.62
CA VAL A 3 -21.82 -25.22 10.44
C VAL A 3 -22.40 -25.15 11.85
N ASP A 4 -23.31 -26.03 12.18
CA ASP A 4 -24.08 -26.04 13.42
C ASP A 4 -23.90 -27.36 14.25
N SER A 5 -23.04 -28.25 13.78
CA SER A 5 -22.73 -29.53 14.45
C SER A 5 -21.27 -29.93 14.19
N GLU A 6 -20.74 -30.79 15.08
CA GLU A 6 -19.41 -31.40 14.96
C GLU A 6 -19.27 -32.25 13.69
N ASP A 7 -20.33 -32.91 13.25
CA ASP A 7 -20.31 -33.73 12.03
C ASP A 7 -20.09 -32.87 10.80
N ILE A 8 -20.78 -31.71 10.71
CA ILE A 8 -20.62 -30.77 9.59
C ILE A 8 -19.24 -30.14 9.66
N LEU A 9 -18.74 -29.80 10.86
CA LEU A 9 -17.38 -29.23 11.01
C LEU A 9 -16.32 -30.25 10.59
N SER A 10 -16.48 -31.54 10.96
CA SER A 10 -15.55 -32.60 10.56
C SER A 10 -15.55 -32.79 9.04
N ALA A 11 -16.71 -32.84 8.42
CA ALA A 11 -16.81 -32.92 6.96
C ALA A 11 -16.16 -31.73 6.27
N LEU A 12 -16.35 -30.51 6.78
CA LEU A 12 -15.67 -29.33 6.28
C LEU A 12 -14.15 -29.47 6.40
N LYS A 13 -13.63 -29.89 7.56
CA LYS A 13 -12.18 -30.04 7.79
C LYS A 13 -11.55 -31.03 6.81
N GLU A 14 -12.21 -32.16 6.55
CA GLU A 14 -11.75 -33.15 5.58
C GLU A 14 -11.67 -32.59 4.15
N GLU A 15 -12.73 -31.95 3.67
CA GLU A 15 -12.76 -31.34 2.34
C GLU A 15 -11.76 -30.20 2.19
N TYR A 16 -11.67 -29.35 3.22
CA TYR A 16 -10.78 -28.21 3.24
C TYR A 16 -9.29 -28.62 3.23
N ALA A 17 -8.95 -29.73 3.83
CA ALA A 17 -7.57 -30.23 3.89
C ALA A 17 -7.01 -30.62 2.53
N VAL A 18 -7.86 -30.97 1.56
CA VAL A 18 -7.43 -31.52 0.26
C VAL A 18 -7.70 -30.58 -0.92
N SER A 19 -8.52 -29.54 -0.74
CA SER A 19 -9.01 -28.68 -1.82
C SER A 19 -8.57 -27.22 -1.67
N ASP A 20 -8.40 -26.53 -2.79
CA ASP A 20 -8.32 -25.06 -2.80
C ASP A 20 -9.68 -24.47 -2.40
N SER A 21 -9.66 -23.29 -1.78
CA SER A 21 -10.87 -22.69 -1.22
C SER A 21 -10.93 -21.17 -1.35
N ILE A 22 -12.15 -20.62 -1.25
CA ILE A 22 -12.39 -19.19 -1.11
C ILE A 22 -12.83 -18.95 0.34
N VAL A 23 -12.09 -18.10 1.06
CA VAL A 23 -12.31 -17.84 2.49
C VAL A 23 -12.57 -16.35 2.70
N ILE A 24 -13.79 -15.98 3.05
CA ILE A 24 -14.21 -14.59 3.20
C ILE A 24 -14.60 -14.32 4.65
N PRO A 25 -13.76 -13.60 5.42
CA PRO A 25 -14.12 -13.14 6.75
C PRO A 25 -15.08 -11.93 6.65
N ILE A 26 -16.15 -11.98 7.43
CA ILE A 26 -17.08 -10.85 7.60
C ILE A 26 -16.89 -10.27 8.99
N TYR A 27 -16.61 -8.99 9.06
CA TYR A 27 -16.36 -8.28 10.31
C TYR A 27 -17.64 -7.70 10.90
N SER A 28 -17.71 -7.63 12.23
CA SER A 28 -18.89 -7.22 12.97
C SER A 28 -19.16 -5.70 12.91
N ASP A 29 -18.13 -4.88 12.78
CA ASP A 29 -18.26 -3.42 12.70
C ASP A 29 -17.38 -2.86 11.59
N ILE A 30 -18.01 -2.45 10.53
CA ILE A 30 -17.35 -1.93 9.33
C ILE A 30 -16.62 -0.59 9.51
N ARG A 31 -16.97 0.16 10.56
CA ARG A 31 -16.33 1.45 10.90
C ARG A 31 -15.00 1.25 11.59
N LYS A 32 -14.78 0.07 12.17
CA LYS A 32 -13.56 -0.24 12.89
C LYS A 32 -12.49 -0.75 11.95
N HIS A 33 -11.28 -0.32 12.20
CA HIS A 33 -10.13 -0.91 11.54
C HIS A 33 -10.03 -2.39 11.91
N ARG A 34 -9.59 -3.23 10.97
CA ARG A 34 -9.54 -4.70 11.13
C ARG A 34 -8.77 -5.17 12.38
N VAL A 35 -7.76 -4.42 12.83
CA VAL A 35 -6.93 -4.75 14.01
C VAL A 35 -7.77 -4.75 15.30
N ILE A 36 -8.76 -3.86 15.38
CA ILE A 36 -9.64 -3.70 16.54
C ILE A 36 -11.05 -4.20 16.27
N ASN A 37 -11.25 -4.88 15.14
CA ASN A 37 -12.53 -5.44 14.73
C ASN A 37 -12.54 -6.97 14.94
N ARG A 38 -13.73 -7.52 15.11
CA ARG A 38 -13.91 -8.96 15.29
C ARG A 38 -14.56 -9.55 14.05
N VAL A 39 -14.12 -10.74 13.66
CA VAL A 39 -14.81 -11.53 12.63
C VAL A 39 -16.13 -12.02 13.21
N SER A 40 -17.23 -11.69 12.54
CA SER A 40 -18.58 -12.11 12.91
C SER A 40 -18.87 -13.50 12.39
N LEU A 41 -18.57 -13.72 11.12
CA LEU A 41 -18.70 -15.03 10.48
C LEU A 41 -17.59 -15.25 9.45
N LEU A 42 -17.36 -16.51 9.12
CA LEU A 42 -16.44 -16.95 8.09
C LEU A 42 -17.22 -17.73 7.02
N TYR A 43 -17.15 -17.27 5.78
CA TYR A 43 -17.67 -17.99 4.63
C TYR A 43 -16.53 -18.77 3.98
N ILE A 44 -16.75 -20.05 3.73
CA ILE A 44 -15.80 -20.97 3.08
C ILE A 44 -16.49 -21.64 1.89
N TYR A 45 -15.88 -21.55 0.72
CA TYR A 45 -16.30 -22.28 -0.47
C TYR A 45 -15.18 -23.22 -0.90
N ILE A 46 -15.49 -24.52 -0.98
CA ILE A 46 -14.56 -25.57 -1.43
C ILE A 46 -14.65 -25.65 -2.96
N ILE A 47 -13.54 -25.38 -3.64
CA ILE A 47 -13.55 -25.20 -5.10
C ILE A 47 -13.88 -26.51 -5.82
N ASP A 48 -13.32 -27.62 -5.37
CA ASP A 48 -13.45 -28.90 -6.05
C ASP A 48 -14.84 -29.53 -5.90
N THR A 49 -15.47 -29.37 -4.73
CA THR A 49 -16.79 -29.95 -4.46
C THR A 49 -17.94 -28.99 -4.71
N GLY A 50 -17.67 -27.70 -4.82
CA GLY A 50 -18.68 -26.65 -4.97
C GLY A 50 -19.51 -26.39 -3.71
N LYS A 51 -19.13 -26.95 -2.56
CA LYS A 51 -19.86 -26.77 -1.31
C LYS A 51 -19.53 -25.45 -0.63
N GLU A 52 -20.54 -24.88 0.01
CA GLU A 52 -20.47 -23.64 0.77
C GLU A 52 -20.73 -23.88 2.23
N TYR A 53 -19.86 -23.32 3.08
CA TYR A 53 -19.96 -23.40 4.53
C TYR A 53 -19.92 -22.01 5.15
N VAL A 54 -20.72 -21.81 6.20
CA VAL A 54 -20.75 -20.56 6.99
C VAL A 54 -20.54 -20.91 8.45
N ILE A 55 -19.47 -20.39 9.04
CA ILE A 55 -19.14 -20.58 10.45
C ILE A 55 -19.44 -19.27 11.19
N LEU A 56 -20.32 -19.32 12.19
CA LEU A 56 -20.65 -18.18 13.05
C LEU A 56 -19.64 -18.10 14.19
N ILE A 57 -18.90 -16.97 14.28
CA ILE A 57 -17.80 -16.79 15.24
C ILE A 57 -18.20 -15.84 16.38
N ASN A 58 -18.49 -14.59 16.05
CA ASN A 58 -18.93 -13.56 17.00
C ASN A 58 -20.34 -13.10 16.65
N HIS A 59 -21.22 -14.04 16.36
CA HIS A 59 -22.64 -13.85 16.11
C HIS A 59 -23.45 -14.33 17.32
N SER A 60 -24.70 -13.88 17.45
CA SER A 60 -25.62 -14.33 18.53
C SER A 60 -25.80 -15.84 18.57
N ASP A 61 -25.76 -16.45 17.39
CA ASP A 61 -25.99 -17.90 17.21
C ASP A 61 -24.67 -18.70 17.10
N LYS A 62 -23.61 -18.19 17.74
CA LYS A 62 -22.29 -18.84 17.75
C LYS A 62 -22.35 -20.23 18.36
N ILE A 63 -21.70 -21.19 17.68
CA ILE A 63 -21.62 -22.61 18.13
C ILE A 63 -20.16 -22.96 18.46
N PHE A 64 -19.19 -22.50 17.67
CA PHE A 64 -17.78 -22.87 17.79
C PHE A 64 -16.90 -21.76 18.33
N SER A 65 -15.75 -22.12 18.93
CA SER A 65 -14.72 -21.20 19.37
C SER A 65 -13.75 -20.84 18.23
N VAL A 66 -12.99 -19.73 18.40
CA VAL A 66 -11.98 -19.33 17.41
C VAL A 66 -10.84 -20.35 17.31
N ASP A 67 -10.52 -21.05 18.41
CA ASP A 67 -9.45 -22.05 18.47
C ASP A 67 -9.72 -23.26 17.57
N GLU A 68 -10.98 -23.58 17.34
CA GLU A 68 -11.40 -24.67 16.44
C GLU A 68 -11.17 -24.34 14.96
N LEU A 69 -10.83 -23.09 14.62
CA LEU A 69 -10.57 -22.62 13.26
C LEU A 69 -9.11 -22.73 12.83
N GLN A 70 -8.22 -23.32 13.62
CA GLN A 70 -6.79 -23.48 13.26
C GLN A 70 -6.57 -24.29 11.99
N PHE A 71 -7.51 -25.17 11.62
CA PHE A 71 -7.47 -25.95 10.38
C PHE A 71 -7.40 -25.11 9.10
N ILE A 72 -7.77 -23.82 9.18
CA ILE A 72 -7.73 -22.89 8.03
C ILE A 72 -6.29 -22.69 7.53
N ASN A 73 -5.28 -22.84 8.39
CA ASN A 73 -3.88 -22.71 8.04
C ASN A 73 -3.28 -24.06 7.58
N ASN A 74 -3.40 -24.36 6.31
CA ASN A 74 -2.77 -25.51 5.65
C ASN A 74 -2.06 -25.07 4.35
N ASP A 75 -1.50 -25.99 3.59
CA ASP A 75 -0.72 -25.75 2.37
C ASP A 75 -1.56 -25.55 1.10
N LYS A 76 -2.87 -25.73 1.14
CA LYS A 76 -3.75 -25.49 0.00
C LYS A 76 -3.92 -23.99 -0.29
N CYS A 77 -4.24 -23.65 -1.52
CA CYS A 77 -4.43 -22.26 -1.93
C CYS A 77 -5.77 -21.71 -1.39
N LYS A 78 -5.73 -20.53 -0.79
CA LYS A 78 -6.92 -19.82 -0.29
C LYS A 78 -7.05 -18.46 -0.94
N TYR A 79 -8.16 -18.20 -1.60
CA TYR A 79 -8.52 -16.88 -2.08
C TYR A 79 -9.23 -16.10 -0.97
N THR A 80 -8.62 -15.04 -0.46
CA THR A 80 -9.13 -14.34 0.72
C THR A 80 -8.74 -12.86 0.75
N TYR A 81 -9.44 -12.05 1.53
CA TYR A 81 -9.03 -10.68 1.88
C TYR A 81 -8.04 -10.65 3.04
N SER A 82 -7.86 -11.74 3.75
CA SER A 82 -6.96 -11.81 4.91
C SER A 82 -5.51 -12.02 4.48
N SER A 83 -4.58 -11.34 5.15
CA SER A 83 -3.13 -11.53 4.97
C SER A 83 -2.53 -12.49 6.00
N GLY A 84 -3.31 -12.98 6.97
CA GLY A 84 -2.85 -13.86 8.05
C GLY A 84 -3.07 -15.35 7.79
N ILE A 85 -3.60 -15.71 6.63
CA ILE A 85 -3.86 -17.10 6.24
C ILE A 85 -2.70 -17.61 5.39
N THR A 86 -2.16 -18.77 5.74
CA THR A 86 -1.05 -19.41 5.01
C THR A 86 -1.46 -19.73 3.58
N ASN A 87 -0.52 -19.58 2.63
CA ASN A 87 -0.70 -19.82 1.20
C ASN A 87 -1.92 -19.10 0.61
N SER A 88 -2.06 -17.81 0.92
CA SER A 88 -3.22 -17.02 0.49
C SER A 88 -2.95 -16.20 -0.78
N VAL A 89 -3.97 -16.14 -1.63
CA VAL A 89 -4.11 -15.23 -2.77
C VAL A 89 -5.07 -14.13 -2.36
N ASN A 90 -4.59 -12.88 -2.36
CA ASN A 90 -5.44 -11.75 -1.99
C ASN A 90 -6.44 -11.44 -3.12
N ILE A 91 -7.74 -11.42 -2.78
CA ILE A 91 -8.84 -11.22 -3.73
C ILE A 91 -8.77 -9.82 -4.36
N ASP A 92 -8.44 -8.79 -3.58
CA ASP A 92 -8.33 -7.42 -4.11
C ASP A 92 -7.16 -7.31 -5.11
N ALA A 93 -6.02 -7.96 -4.82
CA ALA A 93 -4.88 -7.98 -5.74
C ALA A 93 -5.24 -8.69 -7.05
N LEU A 94 -5.92 -9.84 -6.95
CA LEU A 94 -6.34 -10.61 -8.12
C LEU A 94 -7.31 -9.81 -9.00
N TYR A 95 -8.27 -9.14 -8.39
CA TYR A 95 -9.22 -8.28 -9.09
C TYR A 95 -8.54 -7.07 -9.72
N TYR A 96 -7.67 -6.39 -8.98
CA TYR A 96 -6.91 -5.25 -9.46
C TYR A 96 -6.04 -5.60 -10.67
N MET A 97 -5.28 -6.69 -10.60
CA MET A 97 -4.43 -7.13 -11.70
C MET A 97 -5.25 -7.56 -12.92
N SER A 98 -6.39 -8.22 -12.70
CA SER A 98 -7.31 -8.58 -13.80
C SER A 98 -7.81 -7.33 -14.53
N ASN A 99 -8.20 -6.29 -13.81
CA ASN A 99 -8.63 -5.03 -14.39
C ASN A 99 -7.48 -4.31 -15.14
N LEU A 100 -6.27 -4.33 -14.61
CA LEU A 100 -5.10 -3.79 -15.31
C LEU A 100 -4.84 -4.51 -16.65
N HIS A 101 -5.19 -5.78 -16.77
CA HIS A 101 -5.07 -6.59 -17.97
C HIS A 101 -6.35 -6.60 -18.82
N ASN A 102 -7.28 -5.67 -18.58
CA ASN A 102 -8.54 -5.51 -19.33
C ASN A 102 -9.47 -6.72 -19.29
N ILE A 103 -9.37 -7.55 -18.28
CA ILE A 103 -10.30 -8.66 -18.07
C ILE A 103 -11.56 -8.08 -17.43
N LYS A 104 -12.62 -8.01 -18.21
CA LYS A 104 -13.91 -7.50 -17.74
C LYS A 104 -14.53 -8.48 -16.76
N THR A 105 -14.94 -7.97 -15.62
CA THR A 105 -15.68 -8.69 -14.59
C THR A 105 -16.71 -7.76 -13.94
N GLU A 106 -17.61 -8.33 -13.17
CA GLU A 106 -18.52 -7.54 -12.34
C GLU A 106 -17.74 -6.72 -11.31
N GLU A 107 -18.34 -5.62 -10.83
CA GLU A 107 -17.74 -4.79 -9.78
C GLU A 107 -17.55 -5.61 -8.50
N LEU A 108 -16.32 -5.65 -8.03
CA LEU A 108 -15.96 -6.27 -6.76
C LEU A 108 -16.10 -5.26 -5.62
N HIS A 109 -16.94 -5.58 -4.65
CA HIS A 109 -17.02 -4.85 -3.41
C HIS A 109 -16.06 -5.45 -2.40
N THR A 110 -15.08 -4.66 -1.97
CA THR A 110 -14.01 -5.07 -1.04
C THR A 110 -14.49 -5.23 0.41
N SER A 111 -15.76 -4.94 0.67
CA SER A 111 -16.41 -5.19 1.96
C SER A 111 -17.90 -5.44 1.78
N ALA A 112 -18.46 -6.26 2.67
CA ALA A 112 -19.89 -6.47 2.74
C ALA A 112 -20.67 -5.16 2.92
N HIS A 113 -20.12 -4.21 3.67
CA HIS A 113 -20.75 -2.91 3.86
C HIS A 113 -20.86 -2.13 2.56
N THR A 114 -19.80 -2.00 1.78
CA THR A 114 -19.85 -1.29 0.49
C THR A 114 -20.92 -1.90 -0.41
N TYR A 115 -21.01 -3.23 -0.43
CA TYR A 115 -22.05 -3.93 -1.17
C TYR A 115 -23.45 -3.59 -0.69
N PHE A 116 -23.70 -3.66 0.61
CA PHE A 116 -25.03 -3.40 1.17
C PHE A 116 -25.41 -1.93 1.10
N TYR A 117 -24.47 -1.01 1.33
CA TYR A 117 -24.68 0.41 1.19
C TYR A 117 -25.11 0.78 -0.24
N ASN A 118 -24.42 0.24 -1.23
CA ASN A 118 -24.70 0.54 -2.63
C ASN A 118 -25.98 -0.16 -3.13
N LYS A 119 -26.27 -1.37 -2.67
CA LYS A 119 -27.33 -2.21 -3.22
C LYS A 119 -28.66 -2.11 -2.44
N TYR A 120 -28.58 -1.98 -1.12
CA TYR A 120 -29.78 -2.16 -0.30
C TYR A 120 -30.19 -0.93 0.49
N TRP A 121 -29.38 0.09 0.59
CA TRP A 121 -29.71 1.35 1.24
C TRP A 121 -28.48 1.93 1.95
N ARG A 122 -28.55 3.24 2.18
CA ARG A 122 -27.76 3.92 3.18
C ARG A 122 -28.13 3.30 4.53
N LEU A 123 -27.27 2.46 5.05
CA LEU A 123 -27.42 1.92 6.41
C LEU A 123 -27.29 3.09 7.37
N ASP A 124 -28.43 3.70 7.72
CA ASP A 124 -28.46 4.83 8.65
C ASP A 124 -28.08 4.37 10.06
N ASN A 125 -28.25 3.08 10.36
CA ASN A 125 -27.89 2.49 11.62
C ASN A 125 -26.95 1.28 11.42
N ILE A 126 -25.66 1.50 11.68
CA ILE A 126 -24.59 0.50 11.51
C ILE A 126 -24.66 -0.60 12.57
N ASN A 127 -25.50 -0.46 13.59
CA ASN A 127 -25.71 -1.47 14.62
C ASN A 127 -26.76 -2.53 14.22
N ASP A 128 -27.38 -2.36 13.06
CA ASP A 128 -28.30 -3.37 12.57
C ASP A 128 -27.52 -4.64 12.20
N VAL A 129 -27.88 -5.73 12.83
CA VAL A 129 -27.30 -7.06 12.54
C VAL A 129 -27.74 -7.45 11.14
N ILE A 130 -26.79 -7.53 10.20
CA ILE A 130 -27.05 -7.99 8.85
C ILE A 130 -27.36 -9.49 8.93
N PRO A 131 -28.53 -9.96 8.45
CA PRO A 131 -28.88 -11.37 8.49
C PRO A 131 -27.85 -12.25 7.75
N VAL A 132 -27.56 -13.44 8.28
CA VAL A 132 -26.59 -14.40 7.72
C VAL A 132 -26.83 -14.65 6.22
N LEU A 133 -28.07 -14.80 5.79
CA LEU A 133 -28.43 -15.01 4.38
C LEU A 133 -27.99 -13.85 3.47
N LYS A 134 -27.97 -12.60 3.96
CA LYS A 134 -27.49 -11.45 3.20
C LYS A 134 -25.95 -11.48 3.06
N HIS A 135 -25.25 -11.90 4.11
CA HIS A 135 -23.81 -12.12 4.02
C HIS A 135 -23.47 -13.21 3.00
N VAL A 136 -24.24 -14.30 2.97
CA VAL A 136 -24.08 -15.37 1.98
C VAL A 136 -24.29 -14.83 0.56
N GLU A 137 -25.29 -13.98 0.33
CA GLU A 137 -25.52 -13.34 -0.97
C GLU A 137 -24.29 -12.53 -1.44
N TYR A 138 -23.72 -11.72 -0.55
CA TYR A 138 -22.47 -10.98 -0.84
C TYR A 138 -21.30 -11.93 -1.13
N CYS A 139 -21.08 -12.92 -0.27
CA CYS A 139 -19.98 -13.87 -0.43
C CYS A 139 -20.11 -14.71 -1.71
N SER A 140 -21.32 -15.09 -2.09
CA SER A 140 -21.57 -15.82 -3.34
C SER A 140 -21.26 -14.98 -4.58
N LYS A 141 -21.54 -13.67 -4.53
CA LYS A 141 -21.13 -12.74 -5.60
C LYS A 141 -19.60 -12.66 -5.69
N VAL A 142 -18.91 -12.44 -4.57
CA VAL A 142 -17.44 -12.41 -4.53
C VAL A 142 -16.85 -13.73 -5.04
N ARG A 143 -17.39 -14.88 -4.58
CA ARG A 143 -17.00 -16.21 -5.04
C ARG A 143 -17.07 -16.31 -6.56
N ASN A 144 -18.19 -15.93 -7.18
CA ASN A 144 -18.37 -16.03 -8.63
C ASN A 144 -17.33 -15.19 -9.38
N ILE A 145 -17.04 -13.98 -8.90
CA ILE A 145 -15.99 -13.14 -9.46
C ILE A 145 -14.64 -13.86 -9.36
N VAL A 146 -14.28 -14.36 -8.16
CA VAL A 146 -13.00 -15.05 -7.93
C VAL A 146 -12.85 -16.28 -8.83
N LEU A 147 -13.90 -17.11 -8.97
CA LEU A 147 -13.88 -18.28 -9.85
C LEU A 147 -13.60 -17.89 -11.32
N ASN A 148 -14.12 -16.76 -11.77
CA ASN A 148 -13.90 -16.27 -13.15
C ASN A 148 -12.49 -15.73 -13.39
N ILE A 149 -11.83 -15.21 -12.34
CA ILE A 149 -10.53 -14.53 -12.49
C ILE A 149 -9.35 -15.26 -11.84
N ARG A 150 -9.58 -16.38 -11.15
CA ARG A 150 -8.54 -17.06 -10.32
C ARG A 150 -7.29 -17.47 -11.11
N GLU A 151 -7.46 -17.82 -12.40
CA GLU A 151 -6.33 -18.20 -13.25
C GLU A 151 -5.42 -17.01 -13.61
N ASN A 152 -5.90 -15.79 -13.40
CA ASN A 152 -5.14 -14.57 -13.64
C ASN A 152 -4.02 -14.33 -12.63
N ARG A 153 -3.89 -15.18 -11.60
CA ARG A 153 -2.75 -15.17 -10.66
C ARG A 153 -1.38 -15.38 -11.34
N SER A 154 -1.37 -15.90 -12.56
CA SER A 154 -0.15 -16.03 -13.38
C SER A 154 0.24 -14.74 -14.11
N MET A 155 -0.52 -13.66 -13.98
CA MET A 155 -0.23 -12.38 -14.63
C MET A 155 1.05 -11.76 -14.08
N GLN A 156 1.82 -11.16 -14.98
CA GLN A 156 3.05 -10.48 -14.63
C GLN A 156 2.83 -9.37 -13.59
N GLY A 157 3.62 -9.38 -12.52
CA GLY A 157 3.51 -8.43 -11.40
C GLY A 157 2.50 -8.82 -10.32
N PHE A 158 1.75 -9.91 -10.50
CA PHE A 158 0.80 -10.36 -9.49
C PHE A 158 1.50 -10.87 -8.22
N ASP A 159 2.52 -11.69 -8.36
CA ASP A 159 3.26 -12.26 -7.23
C ASP A 159 3.92 -11.17 -6.38
N GLU A 160 4.51 -10.16 -7.03
CA GLU A 160 5.08 -9.01 -6.34
C GLU A 160 4.02 -8.24 -5.57
N TYR A 161 2.85 -8.03 -6.16
CA TYR A 161 1.73 -7.36 -5.48
C TYR A 161 1.22 -8.17 -4.29
N ASN A 162 0.96 -9.44 -4.50
CA ASN A 162 0.39 -10.33 -3.49
C ASN A 162 1.36 -10.59 -2.32
N ARG A 163 2.66 -10.79 -2.63
CA ARG A 163 3.66 -11.23 -1.66
C ARG A 163 4.52 -10.11 -1.09
N GLN A 164 4.59 -8.95 -1.75
CA GLN A 164 5.45 -7.85 -1.32
C GLN A 164 4.65 -6.58 -0.99
N VAL A 165 3.83 -6.08 -1.92
CA VAL A 165 3.11 -4.81 -1.73
C VAL A 165 2.11 -4.91 -0.59
N ILE A 166 1.22 -5.89 -0.64
CA ILE A 166 0.16 -6.04 0.38
C ILE A 166 0.75 -6.28 1.78
N PRO A 167 1.68 -7.21 2.00
CA PRO A 167 2.26 -7.42 3.33
C PRO A 167 2.97 -6.18 3.89
N ALA A 168 3.72 -5.44 3.05
CA ALA A 168 4.42 -4.23 3.45
C ALA A 168 3.46 -3.20 4.08
N PHE A 169 2.40 -2.84 3.36
CA PHE A 169 1.42 -1.87 3.85
C PHE A 169 0.54 -2.41 4.96
N LYS A 170 0.16 -3.68 4.92
CA LYS A 170 -0.60 -4.34 5.98
C LYS A 170 0.13 -4.33 7.33
N SER A 171 1.44 -4.50 7.33
CA SER A 171 2.24 -4.41 8.55
C SER A 171 2.19 -2.99 9.15
N ILE A 172 2.35 -1.94 8.34
CA ILE A 172 2.23 -0.55 8.78
C ILE A 172 0.83 -0.26 9.34
N GLU A 173 -0.21 -0.67 8.60
CA GLU A 173 -1.61 -0.55 9.04
C GLU A 173 -1.86 -1.23 10.40
N ASN A 174 -1.25 -2.39 10.63
CA ASN A 174 -1.42 -3.15 11.87
C ASN A 174 -0.75 -2.48 13.06
N ASN A 175 0.37 -1.79 12.83
CA ASN A 175 1.10 -1.12 13.90
C ASN A 175 0.34 0.10 14.44
N GLY A 176 -0.35 0.86 13.57
CA GLY A 176 -1.04 2.08 13.93
C GLY A 176 -0.11 3.14 14.53
N LEU A 177 -0.64 4.31 14.81
CA LEU A 177 0.07 5.44 15.38
C LEU A 177 -0.54 5.81 16.74
N ALA A 178 0.28 5.84 17.78
CA ALA A 178 -0.18 6.10 19.13
C ALA A 178 -0.57 7.58 19.32
N THR A 179 -1.59 7.79 20.12
CA THR A 179 -2.08 9.09 20.56
C THR A 179 -2.31 9.07 22.07
N TYR A 180 -2.59 10.22 22.67
CA TYR A 180 -2.97 10.31 24.09
C TYR A 180 -4.23 9.50 24.44
N ASN A 181 -5.06 9.16 23.45
CA ASN A 181 -6.34 8.45 23.65
C ASN A 181 -6.31 6.99 23.19
N GLY A 182 -5.14 6.46 22.84
CA GLY A 182 -4.97 5.10 22.31
C GLY A 182 -4.30 5.08 20.95
N VAL A 183 -4.52 4.04 20.17
CA VAL A 183 -3.90 3.87 18.85
C VAL A 183 -4.90 4.20 17.75
N GLU A 184 -4.51 5.08 16.84
CA GLU A 184 -5.23 5.35 15.61
C GLU A 184 -4.61 4.56 14.44
N TYR A 185 -5.46 4.11 13.53
CA TYR A 185 -5.04 3.28 12.42
C TYR A 185 -5.27 4.00 11.10
N THR A 186 -4.38 3.77 10.14
CA THR A 186 -4.56 4.16 8.74
C THR A 186 -4.90 2.93 7.90
N LYS A 187 -5.41 3.16 6.70
CA LYS A 187 -5.58 2.13 5.67
C LYS A 187 -5.16 2.70 4.33
N TYR A 188 -4.27 1.98 3.67
CA TYR A 188 -3.76 2.36 2.35
C TYR A 188 -4.64 1.75 1.25
N ASN A 189 -5.09 2.59 0.33
CA ASN A 189 -5.64 2.13 -0.94
C ASN A 189 -4.48 1.89 -1.91
N LEU A 190 -4.21 0.63 -2.21
CA LEU A 190 -3.10 0.18 -3.06
C LEU A 190 -3.51 0.02 -4.54
N TRP A 191 -4.77 0.30 -4.86
CA TRP A 191 -5.39 -0.06 -6.14
C TRP A 191 -5.42 1.09 -7.15
N SER A 192 -4.54 2.07 -7.01
CA SER A 192 -4.37 3.13 -8.01
C SER A 192 -3.62 2.60 -9.24
N ILE A 193 -3.82 3.26 -10.39
CA ILE A 193 -3.20 2.82 -11.65
C ILE A 193 -1.66 2.81 -11.58
N THR A 194 -1.09 3.74 -10.83
CA THR A 194 0.37 3.83 -10.59
C THR A 194 0.83 2.92 -9.45
N GLY A 195 -0.08 2.36 -8.65
CA GLY A 195 0.22 1.66 -7.41
C GLY A 195 0.55 2.59 -6.23
N ARG A 196 0.66 3.91 -6.45
CA ARG A 196 0.94 4.87 -5.37
C ARG A 196 -0.23 4.88 -4.40
N PRO A 197 0.00 4.57 -3.11
CA PRO A 197 -1.08 4.43 -2.16
C PRO A 197 -1.79 5.75 -1.90
N SER A 198 -3.10 5.67 -1.69
CA SER A 198 -3.92 6.78 -1.21
C SER A 198 -4.63 6.40 0.08
N ASN A 199 -5.23 7.36 0.76
CA ASN A 199 -5.98 7.07 1.98
C ASN A 199 -7.31 6.38 1.65
N ALA A 200 -7.58 5.25 2.32
CA ALA A 200 -8.81 4.45 2.12
C ALA A 200 -9.68 4.31 3.37
N PHE A 201 -9.31 4.99 4.47
CA PHE A 201 -10.00 4.85 5.75
C PHE A 201 -10.14 6.21 6.45
N GLY A 202 -11.25 6.41 7.18
CA GLY A 202 -11.56 7.66 7.86
C GLY A 202 -10.74 7.99 9.13
N GLY A 203 -9.72 7.16 9.46
CA GLY A 203 -8.81 7.41 10.58
C GLY A 203 -7.76 8.48 10.24
N ILE A 204 -6.51 8.06 10.09
CA ILE A 204 -5.43 8.98 9.74
C ILE A 204 -5.40 9.21 8.22
N ASN A 205 -5.69 10.42 7.79
CA ASN A 205 -5.38 10.83 6.43
C ASN A 205 -3.91 11.30 6.35
N TYR A 206 -2.98 10.35 6.23
CA TYR A 206 -1.54 10.62 6.20
C TYR A 206 -1.10 11.56 5.08
N ALA A 207 -1.81 11.61 3.96
CA ALA A 207 -1.52 12.50 2.84
C ALA A 207 -1.86 13.98 3.14
N ALA A 208 -2.69 14.23 4.15
CA ALA A 208 -3.14 15.56 4.56
C ALA A 208 -2.64 15.98 5.96
N LEU A 209 -1.68 15.28 6.54
CA LEU A 209 -1.08 15.64 7.83
C LEU A 209 -0.14 16.85 7.65
N LYS A 210 -0.68 18.05 7.77
CA LYS A 210 0.08 19.30 7.67
C LYS A 210 0.97 19.50 8.91
N LYS A 211 2.12 20.15 8.69
CA LYS A 211 3.08 20.47 9.77
C LYS A 211 2.62 21.66 10.61
N ASP A 212 1.87 22.59 10.01
CA ASP A 212 1.63 23.94 10.57
C ASP A 212 0.24 24.13 11.21
N ASP A 213 -0.63 23.12 11.19
CA ASP A 213 -2.01 23.23 11.68
C ASP A 213 -2.27 22.48 13.01
N GLY A 214 -1.23 21.92 13.61
CA GLY A 214 -1.31 21.20 14.88
C GLY A 214 -1.87 19.78 14.79
N THR A 215 -2.30 19.31 13.60
CA THR A 215 -2.86 17.95 13.44
C THR A 215 -1.88 16.84 13.82
N ARG A 216 -0.57 17.11 13.73
CA ARG A 216 0.48 16.15 14.09
C ARG A 216 0.76 16.07 15.59
N GLU A 217 0.34 17.06 16.40
CA GLU A 217 0.67 17.14 17.83
C GLU A 217 0.10 15.98 18.66
N ARG A 218 -1.03 15.43 18.22
CA ARG A 218 -1.70 14.33 18.93
C ARG A 218 -0.96 12.99 18.83
N PHE A 219 -0.06 12.84 17.85
CA PHE A 219 0.68 11.61 17.63
C PHE A 219 1.97 11.60 18.45
N ILE A 220 2.12 10.57 19.26
CA ILE A 220 3.21 10.39 20.22
C ILE A 220 3.80 8.99 20.11
N SER A 221 4.95 8.77 20.76
CA SER A 221 5.44 7.40 20.93
C SER A 221 4.53 6.62 21.89
N ARG A 222 4.33 5.33 21.61
CA ARG A 222 3.64 4.39 22.50
C ARG A 222 4.47 3.98 23.71
N PHE A 223 5.75 4.22 23.66
CA PHE A 223 6.72 3.82 24.70
C PHE A 223 6.99 4.97 25.65
N ASP A 224 7.09 4.67 26.95
CA ASP A 224 7.62 5.63 27.90
C ASP A 224 9.05 6.02 27.50
N LYS A 225 9.33 7.33 27.42
CA LYS A 225 10.60 7.90 26.91
C LYS A 225 10.96 7.51 25.46
N GLY A 226 10.06 6.84 24.73
CA GLY A 226 10.23 6.57 23.32
C GLY A 226 10.17 7.83 22.47
N LYS A 227 10.54 7.71 21.21
CA LYS A 227 10.54 8.83 20.25
C LYS A 227 9.90 8.41 18.94
N LEU A 228 9.23 9.35 18.29
CA LEU A 228 8.92 9.24 16.88
C LEU A 228 10.16 9.65 16.06
N VAL A 229 10.50 8.88 15.04
CA VAL A 229 11.65 9.13 14.18
C VAL A 229 11.20 9.06 12.72
N GLU A 230 11.40 10.14 11.97
CA GLU A 230 11.06 10.21 10.55
C GLU A 230 12.34 10.19 9.71
N PHE A 231 12.40 9.27 8.77
CA PHE A 231 13.41 9.22 7.70
C PHE A 231 12.75 9.71 6.41
N ASP A 232 13.22 10.84 5.90
CA ASP A 232 12.71 11.52 4.70
C ASP A 232 13.79 11.49 3.61
N PHE A 233 13.51 10.97 2.43
CA PHE A 233 14.46 10.91 1.32
C PHE A 233 14.75 12.30 0.75
N ASP A 234 16.02 12.65 0.65
CA ASP A 234 16.44 13.91 0.05
C ASP A 234 16.34 13.87 -1.48
N ALA A 235 15.51 14.75 -2.03
CA ALA A 235 15.27 14.88 -3.46
C ALA A 235 14.89 13.56 -4.16
N TYR A 236 14.02 12.76 -3.52
CA TYR A 236 13.76 11.37 -3.87
C TYR A 236 13.41 11.15 -5.34
N HIS A 237 12.41 11.87 -5.89
CA HIS A 237 12.02 11.70 -7.29
C HIS A 237 13.18 11.98 -8.26
N LEU A 238 14.04 12.97 -7.98
CA LEU A 238 15.20 13.24 -8.81
C LEU A 238 16.18 12.07 -8.84
N ARG A 239 16.38 11.42 -7.70
CA ARG A 239 17.27 10.25 -7.59
C ARG A 239 16.67 9.01 -8.27
N LEU A 240 15.37 8.81 -8.15
CA LEU A 240 14.66 7.75 -8.87
C LEU A 240 14.74 7.96 -10.38
N ILE A 241 14.52 9.19 -10.85
CA ILE A 241 14.65 9.54 -12.27
C ILE A 241 16.08 9.30 -12.74
N ALA A 242 17.07 9.76 -11.98
CA ALA A 242 18.49 9.57 -12.31
C ALA A 242 18.81 8.08 -12.50
N LYS A 243 18.29 7.20 -11.63
CA LYS A 243 18.40 5.75 -11.77
C LYS A 243 17.71 5.24 -13.04
N MET A 244 16.52 5.73 -13.36
CA MET A 244 15.77 5.33 -14.57
C MET A 244 16.50 5.69 -15.87
N ILE A 245 17.15 6.87 -15.90
CA ILE A 245 17.87 7.37 -17.09
C ILE A 245 19.37 7.08 -17.09
N ASN A 246 19.84 6.29 -16.13
CA ASN A 246 21.27 5.98 -15.93
C ASN A 246 22.13 7.26 -15.91
N TYR A 247 21.81 8.17 -14.98
CA TYR A 247 22.52 9.43 -14.76
C TYR A 247 23.05 9.51 -13.34
N GLU A 248 24.33 9.85 -13.19
CA GLU A 248 24.94 10.03 -11.88
C GLU A 248 24.69 11.44 -11.36
N LEU A 249 23.90 11.51 -10.29
CA LEU A 249 23.71 12.75 -9.52
C LEU A 249 24.72 12.80 -8.37
N PRO A 250 25.17 14.01 -7.97
CA PRO A 250 26.06 14.14 -6.83
C PRO A 250 25.38 13.66 -5.54
N ASN A 251 26.19 13.16 -4.58
CA ASN A 251 25.73 12.80 -3.24
C ASN A 251 25.38 14.01 -2.36
N THR A 252 25.68 15.22 -2.84
CA THR A 252 25.34 16.48 -2.19
C THR A 252 23.90 16.92 -2.55
N SER A 253 23.50 18.11 -2.10
CA SER A 253 22.19 18.68 -2.42
C SER A 253 21.97 18.79 -3.94
N ILE A 254 20.97 18.07 -4.43
CA ILE A 254 20.59 18.07 -5.85
C ILE A 254 20.07 19.43 -6.29
N HIS A 255 19.33 20.13 -5.42
CA HIS A 255 18.80 21.45 -5.73
C HIS A 255 19.90 22.50 -5.82
N THR A 256 20.98 22.36 -5.03
CA THR A 256 22.17 23.19 -5.20
C THR A 256 22.89 22.87 -6.51
N TYR A 257 23.02 21.59 -6.86
CA TYR A 257 23.62 21.15 -8.12
C TYR A 257 22.86 21.68 -9.34
N LEU A 258 21.55 21.55 -9.39
CA LEU A 258 20.73 22.07 -10.49
C LEU A 258 20.66 23.58 -10.49
N GLY A 259 20.62 24.23 -9.31
CA GLY A 259 20.62 25.67 -9.16
C GLY A 259 21.84 26.35 -9.80
N LYS A 260 22.99 25.69 -9.82
CA LYS A 260 24.17 26.21 -10.54
C LYS A 260 23.89 26.43 -12.03
N TYR A 261 23.13 25.52 -12.64
CA TYR A 261 22.76 25.69 -14.06
C TYR A 261 21.67 26.75 -14.24
N TYR A 262 20.71 26.86 -13.31
CA TYR A 262 19.64 27.86 -13.42
C TYR A 262 20.13 29.28 -13.28
N PHE A 263 21.08 29.52 -12.36
CA PHE A 263 21.57 30.84 -12.03
C PHE A 263 22.95 31.16 -12.64
N GLY A 264 23.59 30.20 -13.32
CA GLY A 264 24.87 30.38 -13.99
C GLY A 264 26.03 30.70 -13.03
N LYS A 265 25.98 30.20 -11.77
CA LYS A 265 27.00 30.45 -10.74
C LYS A 265 27.20 29.24 -9.83
N ASP A 266 28.41 29.12 -9.30
CA ASP A 266 28.78 27.95 -8.47
C ASP A 266 28.18 27.96 -7.06
N LEU A 267 27.94 29.12 -6.48
CA LEU A 267 27.33 29.28 -5.17
C LEU A 267 25.97 29.93 -5.30
N ILE A 268 24.95 29.31 -4.73
CA ILE A 268 23.59 29.81 -4.67
C ILE A 268 23.21 30.21 -3.24
N THR A 269 22.40 31.25 -3.11
CA THR A 269 21.84 31.69 -1.82
C THR A 269 20.74 30.77 -1.35
N ALA A 270 20.23 30.93 -0.11
CA ALA A 270 19.11 30.17 0.42
C ALA A 270 17.82 30.42 -0.39
N ASP A 271 17.59 31.65 -0.85
CA ASP A 271 16.41 31.98 -1.67
C ASP A 271 16.49 31.30 -3.04
N GLU A 272 17.67 31.35 -3.70
CA GLU A 272 17.91 30.65 -4.95
C GLU A 272 17.83 29.13 -4.81
N TYR A 273 18.19 28.59 -3.67
CA TYR A 273 17.96 27.17 -3.36
C TYR A 273 16.47 26.81 -3.36
N ASN A 274 15.64 27.62 -2.70
CA ASN A 274 14.19 27.43 -2.69
C ASN A 274 13.57 27.61 -4.08
N GLU A 275 14.05 28.61 -4.82
CA GLU A 275 13.65 28.81 -6.21
C GLU A 275 14.08 27.63 -7.09
N SER A 276 15.32 27.13 -6.98
CA SER A 276 15.81 25.94 -7.68
C SER A 276 14.90 24.73 -7.42
N LYS A 277 14.48 24.53 -6.19
CA LYS A 277 13.55 23.46 -5.83
C LYS A 277 12.22 23.60 -6.58
N SER A 278 11.64 24.80 -6.57
CA SER A 278 10.37 25.09 -7.24
C SER A 278 10.46 24.89 -8.77
N VAL A 279 11.50 25.46 -9.40
CA VAL A 279 11.76 25.32 -10.84
C VAL A 279 11.95 23.84 -11.21
N THR A 280 12.73 23.12 -10.44
CA THR A 280 12.98 21.69 -10.70
C THR A 280 11.68 20.89 -10.70
N PHE A 281 10.80 21.10 -9.71
CA PHE A 281 9.51 20.41 -9.67
C PHE A 281 8.58 20.79 -10.83
N GLN A 282 8.57 22.07 -11.22
CA GLN A 282 7.81 22.51 -12.40
C GLN A 282 8.28 21.82 -13.67
N ILE A 283 9.59 21.69 -13.87
CA ILE A 283 10.17 20.99 -15.03
C ILE A 283 9.81 19.50 -15.00
N LEU A 284 9.94 18.85 -13.85
CA LEU A 284 9.69 17.41 -13.73
C LEU A 284 8.23 17.04 -14.02
N TYR A 285 7.29 17.84 -13.53
CA TYR A 285 5.86 17.50 -13.67
C TYR A 285 5.18 18.19 -14.84
N GLY A 286 5.71 19.33 -15.30
CA GLY A 286 5.16 20.09 -16.43
C GLY A 286 5.80 19.77 -17.78
N GLY A 287 6.98 19.15 -17.77
CA GLY A 287 7.81 18.90 -18.95
C GLY A 287 9.03 19.82 -19.01
N VAL A 288 10.05 19.41 -19.78
CA VAL A 288 11.32 20.14 -19.91
C VAL A 288 11.18 21.29 -20.89
N PRO A 289 11.20 22.57 -20.44
CA PRO A 289 11.19 23.74 -21.33
C PRO A 289 12.49 23.82 -22.16
N LYS A 290 12.42 24.51 -23.31
CA LYS A 290 13.54 24.61 -24.25
C LYS A 290 14.80 25.23 -23.61
N GLU A 291 14.66 26.19 -22.71
CA GLU A 291 15.75 26.82 -22.00
C GLU A 291 16.56 25.90 -21.10
N PHE A 292 15.95 24.79 -20.62
CA PHE A 292 16.60 23.82 -19.73
C PHE A 292 17.04 22.53 -20.45
N GLU A 293 16.76 22.40 -21.75
CA GLU A 293 17.11 21.21 -22.53
C GLU A 293 18.63 20.97 -22.62
N ASN A 294 19.43 22.03 -22.49
CA ASN A 294 20.89 21.97 -22.51
C ASN A 294 21.51 21.49 -21.19
N ILE A 295 20.73 21.42 -20.10
CA ILE A 295 21.20 20.86 -18.83
C ILE A 295 21.29 19.36 -18.99
N PRO A 296 22.48 18.73 -18.77
CA PRO A 296 22.70 17.32 -19.11
C PRO A 296 21.67 16.36 -18.49
N PHE A 297 21.27 16.62 -17.27
CA PHE A 297 20.23 15.84 -16.58
C PHE A 297 18.87 15.94 -17.32
N PHE A 298 18.41 17.14 -17.61
CA PHE A 298 17.11 17.35 -18.26
C PHE A 298 17.10 16.93 -19.73
N SER A 299 18.22 17.03 -20.43
CA SER A 299 18.38 16.49 -21.77
C SER A 299 18.09 14.99 -21.79
N LYS A 300 18.69 14.23 -20.86
CA LYS A 300 18.41 12.79 -20.72
C LYS A 300 16.97 12.49 -20.29
N VAL A 301 16.42 13.28 -19.36
CA VAL A 301 15.00 13.16 -18.93
C VAL A 301 14.07 13.32 -20.13
N LYS A 302 14.28 14.36 -20.92
CA LYS A 302 13.47 14.60 -22.12
C LYS A 302 13.55 13.44 -23.11
N HIS A 303 14.75 12.96 -23.38
CA HIS A 303 14.96 11.80 -24.27
C HIS A 303 14.18 10.56 -23.76
N TYR A 304 14.31 10.25 -22.49
CA TYR A 304 13.64 9.11 -21.86
C TYR A 304 12.09 9.24 -21.89
N ILE A 305 11.55 10.46 -21.69
CA ILE A 305 10.11 10.71 -21.80
C ILE A 305 9.58 10.30 -23.19
N PHE A 306 10.29 10.69 -24.26
CA PHE A 306 9.89 10.34 -25.63
C PHE A 306 10.10 8.87 -25.95
N GLU A 307 11.18 8.26 -25.45
CA GLU A 307 11.42 6.81 -25.59
C GLU A 307 10.29 5.99 -24.98
N VAL A 308 9.90 6.29 -23.72
CA VAL A 308 8.77 5.66 -23.04
C VAL A 308 7.46 5.88 -23.80
N TRP A 309 7.27 7.09 -24.33
CA TRP A 309 6.08 7.41 -25.13
C TRP A 309 6.02 6.64 -26.43
N ASP A 310 7.13 6.45 -27.13
CA ASP A 310 7.20 5.67 -28.37
C ASP A 310 6.97 4.18 -28.10
N ILE A 311 7.50 3.66 -27.00
CA ILE A 311 7.19 2.28 -26.55
C ILE A 311 5.69 2.13 -26.31
N TYR A 312 5.08 3.08 -25.57
CA TYR A 312 3.65 3.07 -25.27
C TYR A 312 2.79 3.07 -26.54
N LYS A 313 3.09 3.94 -27.49
CA LYS A 313 2.38 4.00 -28.77
C LYS A 313 2.52 2.70 -29.60
N ARG A 314 3.71 2.14 -29.62
CA ARG A 314 4.01 0.97 -30.44
C ARG A 314 3.48 -0.33 -29.84
N LYS A 315 3.61 -0.51 -28.51
CA LYS A 315 3.24 -1.75 -27.82
C LYS A 315 1.81 -1.71 -27.25
N GLY A 316 1.20 -0.55 -27.10
CA GLY A 316 -0.06 -0.35 -26.39
C GLY A 316 0.05 -0.44 -24.86
N TYR A 317 1.27 -0.55 -24.32
CA TYR A 317 1.54 -0.54 -22.87
C TYR A 317 2.97 -0.12 -22.58
N VAL A 318 3.21 0.26 -21.31
CA VAL A 318 4.54 0.36 -20.70
C VAL A 318 4.62 -0.51 -19.47
N GLU A 319 5.83 -0.88 -19.07
CA GLU A 319 6.09 -1.67 -17.86
C GLU A 319 6.63 -0.77 -16.76
N THR A 320 6.15 -0.96 -15.52
CA THR A 320 6.72 -0.27 -14.37
C THR A 320 8.18 -0.70 -14.14
N PRO A 321 9.01 0.19 -13.57
CA PRO A 321 10.47 -0.03 -13.58
C PRO A 321 10.93 -1.27 -12.84
N ILE A 322 10.34 -1.61 -11.69
CA ILE A 322 10.82 -2.68 -10.80
C ILE A 322 9.96 -3.95 -10.95
N PHE A 323 8.65 -3.85 -10.68
CA PHE A 323 7.75 -5.02 -10.68
C PHE A 323 7.22 -5.39 -12.05
N LYS A 324 7.57 -4.62 -13.10
CA LYS A 324 7.20 -4.90 -14.49
C LYS A 324 5.69 -5.02 -14.73
N ARG A 325 4.87 -4.39 -13.89
CA ARG A 325 3.42 -4.31 -14.12
C ARG A 325 3.14 -3.56 -15.41
N LYS A 326 2.18 -4.02 -16.17
CA LYS A 326 1.83 -3.39 -17.46
C LYS A 326 0.75 -2.32 -17.23
N LEU A 327 1.02 -1.12 -17.73
CA LEU A 327 0.06 -0.02 -17.83
C LEU A 327 -0.42 0.06 -19.27
N TYR A 328 -1.60 -0.51 -19.53
CA TYR A 328 -2.16 -0.60 -20.88
C TYR A 328 -2.82 0.71 -21.30
N ALA A 329 -2.69 1.04 -22.58
CA ALA A 329 -3.31 2.22 -23.19
C ALA A 329 -4.84 2.22 -23.07
N GLU A 330 -5.45 1.04 -23.14
CA GLU A 330 -6.90 0.87 -22.99
C GLU A 330 -7.41 1.30 -21.62
N ASN A 331 -6.63 1.08 -20.55
CA ASN A 331 -6.97 1.52 -19.19
C ASN A 331 -6.79 3.03 -18.99
N LEU A 332 -6.11 3.68 -19.90
CA LEU A 332 -5.76 5.10 -19.86
C LEU A 332 -6.53 5.93 -20.91
N LYS A 333 -7.31 5.31 -21.81
CA LYS A 333 -7.94 5.97 -22.96
C LYS A 333 -8.87 7.13 -22.59
N ASP A 334 -9.54 7.04 -21.43
CA ASP A 334 -10.45 8.08 -20.95
C ASP A 334 -9.70 9.24 -20.26
N ARG A 335 -8.37 9.18 -20.21
CA ARG A 335 -7.47 10.19 -19.66
C ARG A 335 -6.69 10.82 -20.82
N ASP A 336 -6.63 12.13 -20.90
CA ASP A 336 -5.79 12.82 -21.89
C ASP A 336 -4.30 12.57 -21.57
N ILE A 337 -3.81 11.37 -21.90
CA ILE A 337 -2.45 10.93 -21.61
C ILE A 337 -1.47 11.57 -22.58
N LYS A 338 -0.57 12.38 -22.04
CA LYS A 338 0.56 13.00 -22.72
C LYS A 338 1.87 12.32 -22.29
N PRO A 339 2.96 12.49 -23.05
CA PRO A 339 4.26 11.92 -22.70
C PRO A 339 4.66 12.21 -21.25
N GLN A 340 4.49 13.45 -20.80
CA GLN A 340 4.80 13.86 -19.44
C GLN A 340 3.91 13.20 -18.38
N THR A 341 2.62 13.05 -18.66
CA THR A 341 1.69 12.37 -17.74
C THR A 341 2.08 10.90 -17.56
N LEU A 342 2.43 10.23 -18.66
CA LEU A 342 2.89 8.84 -18.62
C LEU A 342 4.20 8.71 -17.83
N PHE A 343 5.14 9.63 -18.04
CA PHE A 343 6.39 9.67 -17.28
C PHE A 343 6.13 9.87 -15.78
N ASN A 344 5.21 10.76 -15.40
CA ASN A 344 4.83 10.96 -14.01
C ASN A 344 4.24 9.67 -13.39
N TYR A 345 3.47 8.89 -14.15
CA TYR A 345 2.98 7.59 -13.68
C TYR A 345 4.13 6.60 -13.45
N MET A 346 5.13 6.61 -14.32
CA MET A 346 6.32 5.77 -14.16
C MET A 346 7.14 6.13 -12.91
N ILE A 347 7.29 7.44 -12.63
CA ILE A 347 7.98 7.91 -11.40
C ILE A 347 7.21 7.46 -10.16
N GLN A 348 5.88 7.64 -10.12
CA GLN A 348 5.06 7.23 -8.98
C GLN A 348 5.09 5.72 -8.76
N ALA A 349 5.09 4.94 -9.83
CA ALA A 349 5.23 3.49 -9.74
C ALA A 349 6.62 3.11 -9.20
N MET A 350 7.68 3.73 -9.72
CA MET A 350 9.04 3.51 -9.25
C MET A 350 9.20 3.86 -7.77
N GLU A 351 8.64 4.98 -7.31
CA GLU A 351 8.63 5.39 -5.90
C GLU A 351 8.02 4.30 -5.02
N THR A 352 6.82 3.86 -5.34
CA THR A 352 6.10 2.85 -4.55
C THR A 352 6.83 1.51 -4.56
N GLU A 353 7.22 1.02 -5.73
CA GLU A 353 7.88 -0.27 -5.88
C GLU A 353 9.23 -0.31 -5.14
N GLN A 354 10.01 0.79 -5.21
CA GLN A 354 11.28 0.90 -4.49
C GLN A 354 11.05 0.95 -2.97
N ASN A 355 10.06 1.72 -2.52
CA ASN A 355 9.74 1.80 -1.10
C ASN A 355 9.23 0.47 -0.53
N VAL A 356 8.47 -0.29 -1.30
CA VAL A 356 8.02 -1.63 -0.88
C VAL A 356 9.20 -2.56 -0.60
N LEU A 357 10.24 -2.53 -1.44
CA LEU A 357 11.45 -3.32 -1.20
C LEU A 357 12.14 -2.89 0.10
N ILE A 358 12.32 -1.58 0.30
CA ILE A 358 12.94 -1.02 1.52
C ILE A 358 12.10 -1.38 2.76
N ILE A 359 10.79 -1.20 2.70
CA ILE A 359 9.86 -1.49 3.80
C ILE A 359 9.94 -2.97 4.19
N ASN A 360 9.94 -3.88 3.22
CA ASN A 360 10.02 -5.31 3.50
C ASN A 360 11.35 -5.70 4.18
N GLU A 361 12.48 -5.16 3.71
CA GLU A 361 13.78 -5.39 4.36
C GLU A 361 13.80 -4.85 5.80
N ILE A 362 13.28 -3.64 6.02
CA ILE A 362 13.19 -3.04 7.35
C ILE A 362 12.26 -3.86 8.26
N GLN A 363 11.10 -4.28 7.77
CA GLN A 363 10.16 -5.08 8.57
C GLN A 363 10.73 -6.44 8.94
N GLU A 364 11.48 -7.07 8.04
CA GLU A 364 12.17 -8.33 8.35
C GLU A 364 13.23 -8.12 9.44
N MET A 365 14.01 -7.06 9.34
CA MET A 365 15.01 -6.68 10.33
C MET A 365 14.37 -6.34 11.69
N LEU A 366 13.21 -5.68 11.70
CA LEU A 366 12.50 -5.31 12.93
C LEU A 366 11.81 -6.49 13.64
N LYS A 367 11.83 -7.70 13.07
CA LYS A 367 11.34 -8.88 13.78
C LYS A 367 12.13 -9.11 15.05
N GLY A 368 11.43 -9.19 16.18
CA GLY A 368 12.02 -9.35 17.51
C GLY A 368 12.31 -8.04 18.24
N TYR A 369 12.22 -6.89 17.56
CA TYR A 369 12.32 -5.56 18.17
C TYR A 369 10.95 -4.98 18.54
N GLN A 370 10.93 -4.09 19.52
CA GLN A 370 9.74 -3.37 19.94
C GLN A 370 9.44 -2.16 19.06
N THR A 371 10.47 -1.53 18.50
CA THR A 371 10.37 -0.45 17.52
C THR A 371 9.50 -0.85 16.33
N LYS A 372 8.63 0.05 15.87
CA LYS A 372 7.64 -0.22 14.81
C LYS A 372 7.71 0.84 13.71
N LEU A 373 7.61 0.41 12.45
CA LEU A 373 7.28 1.29 11.34
C LEU A 373 5.78 1.57 11.38
N VAL A 374 5.39 2.82 11.64
CA VAL A 374 3.99 3.19 11.97
C VAL A 374 3.29 4.01 10.91
N LEU A 375 4.03 4.68 10.03
CA LEU A 375 3.45 5.48 8.94
C LEU A 375 4.39 5.53 7.74
N TYR A 376 3.79 5.53 6.55
CA TYR A 376 4.43 5.79 5.27
C TYR A 376 3.74 6.99 4.60
N THR A 377 4.52 7.97 4.18
CA THR A 377 4.03 9.20 3.55
C THR A 377 4.79 9.50 2.25
N TYR A 378 4.85 8.54 1.33
CA TYR A 378 5.51 8.59 0.03
C TYR A 378 7.04 8.61 0.10
N ASP A 379 7.63 9.75 0.40
CA ASP A 379 9.07 9.99 0.53
C ASP A 379 9.60 9.84 1.96
N ALA A 380 8.71 9.55 2.93
CA ALA A 380 9.11 9.41 4.33
C ALA A 380 8.54 8.17 5.01
N LEU A 381 9.34 7.62 5.92
CA LEU A 381 9.01 6.52 6.82
C LEU A 381 9.06 6.99 8.26
N LEU A 382 7.96 6.85 9.00
CA LEU A 382 7.87 7.21 10.42
C LEU A 382 7.93 5.97 11.28
N PHE A 383 8.85 5.97 12.23
CA PHE A 383 9.04 4.91 13.22
C PHE A 383 8.63 5.38 14.61
N ASP A 384 8.12 4.45 15.40
CA ASP A 384 7.92 4.58 16.83
C ASP A 384 9.03 3.80 17.53
N LEU A 385 10.08 4.54 17.94
CA LEU A 385 11.34 4.00 18.43
C LEU A 385 11.26 3.69 19.93
N HIS A 386 11.58 2.45 20.29
CA HIS A 386 11.76 2.06 21.69
C HIS A 386 13.03 2.69 22.27
N PRO A 387 13.01 3.20 23.53
CA PRO A 387 14.14 3.93 24.12
C PRO A 387 15.44 3.13 24.21
N ASP A 388 15.36 1.81 24.38
CA ASP A 388 16.52 0.91 24.49
C ASP A 388 17.03 0.40 23.13
N GLU A 389 16.44 0.84 22.02
CA GLU A 389 16.75 0.34 20.67
C GLU A 389 17.29 1.44 19.75
N THR A 390 17.98 2.44 20.29
CA THR A 390 18.49 3.59 19.53
C THR A 390 19.51 3.22 18.46
N ASP A 391 20.23 2.12 18.64
CA ASP A 391 21.21 1.61 17.67
C ASP A 391 20.56 1.20 16.34
N LEU A 392 19.26 0.87 16.37
CA LEU A 392 18.48 0.58 15.15
C LEU A 392 18.48 1.73 14.16
N LEU A 393 18.66 2.98 14.58
CA LEU A 393 18.66 4.14 13.67
C LEU A 393 19.76 4.03 12.62
N ASN A 394 20.95 3.58 13.00
CA ASN A 394 22.05 3.36 12.06
C ASN A 394 21.73 2.20 11.11
N ILE A 395 21.19 1.12 11.62
CA ILE A 395 20.81 -0.07 10.80
C ILE A 395 19.69 0.29 9.81
N ILE A 396 18.67 1.04 10.24
CA ILE A 396 17.60 1.54 9.36
C ILE A 396 18.19 2.45 8.29
N LYS A 397 19.09 3.38 8.65
CA LYS A 397 19.76 4.28 7.71
C LYS A 397 20.49 3.51 6.61
N GLU A 398 21.17 2.40 6.94
CA GLU A 398 21.86 1.55 5.95
C GLU A 398 20.91 0.91 4.94
N LYS A 399 19.64 0.67 5.33
CA LYS A 399 18.60 0.16 4.42
C LYS A 399 18.03 1.23 3.50
N MET A 400 18.22 2.52 3.85
CA MET A 400 17.77 3.64 3.05
C MET A 400 18.78 3.88 1.92
N ILE A 401 18.51 3.31 0.75
CA ILE A 401 19.44 3.28 -0.41
C ILE A 401 19.76 4.65 -1.03
N TYR A 402 19.09 5.71 -0.59
CA TYR A 402 19.33 7.10 -1.00
C TYR A 402 19.60 7.98 0.20
N PRO A 403 20.24 9.17 0.01
CA PRO A 403 20.41 10.15 1.07
C PRO A 403 19.09 10.51 1.73
N ILE A 404 19.13 10.63 3.05
CA ILE A 404 17.97 10.92 3.89
C ILE A 404 18.21 12.11 4.81
N LYS A 405 17.12 12.74 5.24
CA LYS A 405 17.07 13.58 6.44
C LYS A 405 16.39 12.78 7.54
N CYS A 406 16.93 12.86 8.73
CA CYS A 406 16.35 12.19 9.89
C CYS A 406 15.92 13.24 10.90
N THR A 407 14.69 13.11 11.38
CA THR A 407 14.18 13.95 12.47
C THR A 407 13.61 13.09 13.58
N THR A 408 13.69 13.57 14.82
CA THR A 408 13.22 12.83 16.01
C THR A 408 12.49 13.75 16.96
N GLY A 409 11.46 13.26 17.63
CA GLY A 409 10.69 14.03 18.60
C GLY A 409 9.81 13.16 19.50
N HIS A 410 9.33 13.73 20.61
CA HIS A 410 8.35 13.05 21.47
C HIS A 410 6.95 13.03 20.84
N ASN A 411 6.65 13.98 19.97
CA ASN A 411 5.44 13.99 19.15
C ASN A 411 5.79 14.33 17.70
N TYR A 412 4.86 14.04 16.78
CA TYR A 412 5.09 14.16 15.35
C TYR A 412 5.14 15.62 14.83
N ASN A 413 4.74 16.59 15.64
CA ASN A 413 4.78 18.02 15.27
C ASN A 413 6.10 18.70 15.66
N LYS A 414 6.67 18.31 16.80
CA LYS A 414 7.92 18.86 17.33
C LYS A 414 9.07 17.88 17.09
N MET A 415 9.52 17.84 15.83
CA MET A 415 10.62 16.99 15.38
C MET A 415 11.89 17.84 15.18
N GLU A 416 13.00 17.40 15.75
CA GLU A 416 14.30 18.03 15.62
C GLU A 416 15.21 17.20 14.73
N ALA A 417 16.15 17.86 14.04
CA ALA A 417 17.11 17.15 13.20
C ALA A 417 17.95 16.18 14.03
N TYR A 418 18.07 14.96 13.56
CA TYR A 418 18.96 13.94 14.13
C TYR A 418 20.18 13.78 13.22
N ASN A 419 21.37 14.03 13.78
CA ASN A 419 22.63 13.82 13.09
C ASN A 419 23.22 12.48 13.50
N PHE A 420 23.49 11.65 12.52
CA PHE A 420 24.18 10.37 12.71
C PHE A 420 25.67 10.67 12.99
N GLU A 421 26.20 10.06 14.00
CA GLU A 421 27.63 10.09 14.32
C GLU A 421 28.45 9.28 13.31
#